data_b89517db4f907282cde84fe0d492ff17
#
_entry.id   b89517db4f907282cde84fe0d492ff17
#
_cell.length_a   1.000
_cell.length_b   1.000
_cell.length_c   1.000
_cell.angle_alpha   90.00
_cell.angle_beta   90.00
_cell.angle_gamma   90.00
#
_symmetry.space_group_name_H-M   'P 1'
#
loop_
_entity.id
_entity.type
_entity.pdbx_description
1 polymer ?
#
loop_
_entity_poly.entity_id
_entity_poly.type
_entity_poly.pdbx_seq_one_letter_code
_entity_poly.pdbx_strand_id
1 'polypeptide(L)'
;MSQTCTPDIVVSGYAETLSGTTMGYESPLPWLREALICRAGDGTSSMAWRSEPLILPAGTRRVRLVWLAGLGCNLGEYSFTLALADRPLAEFTTKDEAEWQIHGAGGAILAFRTIGSDRHRDRFGLMTLDLPAAGLKNGHALELRITGSASGSSGWVMTFTGPIRQEFFLLPAGVLMRDGTQPVAVELLYLGDKGMALVRAEGQPDHKLILLFGRNSCPLYYPAVDKETPRSVSVEIDGRSLTRTFVQKPVRPRTIYLVQHSHTDIGYTRPQAEILAEHLRYIDYALDFCDQTDHMPDDARFRWTCETSWAVREYLRSRPKAQIERLLRRVREGRIEVTAQLLNWSELPDENALIHALEPQREFQALGLPVCTAMQNDVNGFAWCLTDYLNALGIRYVTSGINDARALKPFAVPTAFWWESPAGKRVLAFRADHYMTGNMLGLF
;
A
#
# COMPACT_ATOMS: atom_id res chain seq x y z
N MET A 1 18.79 -10.18 32.22
CA MET A 1 17.44 -10.79 32.34
C MET A 1 16.59 -9.83 33.17
N SER A 2 15.77 -9.02 32.53
CA SER A 2 14.82 -8.12 33.22
C SER A 2 13.70 -8.98 33.75
N GLN A 3 13.44 -8.91 35.07
CA GLN A 3 12.25 -9.52 35.67
C GLN A 3 11.02 -8.84 35.04
N THR A 4 10.39 -9.52 34.10
CA THR A 4 9.07 -9.11 33.59
C THR A 4 8.08 -9.29 34.73
N CYS A 5 7.72 -8.18 35.38
CA CYS A 5 6.70 -8.19 36.43
C CYS A 5 5.36 -8.52 35.77
N THR A 6 4.82 -9.71 36.03
CA THR A 6 3.51 -10.12 35.48
C THR A 6 2.43 -9.18 36.02
N PRO A 7 1.57 -8.58 35.20
CA PRO A 7 0.48 -7.75 35.66
C PRO A 7 -0.57 -8.61 36.37
N ASP A 8 -1.22 -8.05 37.42
CA ASP A 8 -2.28 -8.75 38.10
C ASP A 8 -3.60 -8.74 37.33
N ILE A 9 -3.82 -7.68 36.54
CA ILE A 9 -4.98 -7.53 35.64
C ILE A 9 -4.59 -6.95 34.28
N VAL A 10 -5.36 -7.31 33.26
CA VAL A 10 -5.24 -6.78 31.89
C VAL A 10 -6.59 -6.17 31.49
N VAL A 11 -6.55 -4.95 30.98
CA VAL A 11 -7.73 -4.16 30.59
C VAL A 11 -7.56 -3.65 29.17
N SER A 12 -8.65 -3.53 28.41
CA SER A 12 -8.60 -2.85 27.12
C SER A 12 -8.18 -1.39 27.33
N GLY A 13 -7.09 -1.02 26.70
CA GLY A 13 -6.55 0.34 26.76
C GLY A 13 -7.29 1.32 25.84
N TYR A 14 -8.26 0.84 25.05
CA TYR A 14 -9.06 1.68 24.18
C TYR A 14 -10.55 1.29 24.26
N ALA A 15 -11.39 2.24 24.64
CA ALA A 15 -12.85 2.06 24.66
C ALA A 15 -13.58 3.25 24.00
N GLU A 16 -13.09 4.47 24.14
CA GLU A 16 -13.75 5.69 23.66
C GLU A 16 -12.75 6.70 23.14
N THR A 17 -13.03 7.28 21.97
CA THR A 17 -12.32 8.44 21.43
C THR A 17 -12.72 9.71 22.16
N LEU A 18 -11.74 10.52 22.60
CA LEU A 18 -11.98 11.84 23.18
C LEU A 18 -11.68 12.96 22.19
N SER A 19 -10.53 12.90 21.52
CA SER A 19 -10.12 13.90 20.54
C SER A 19 -9.06 13.33 19.59
N GLY A 20 -8.86 13.97 18.45
CA GLY A 20 -7.86 13.61 17.45
C GLY A 20 -8.46 13.49 16.07
N THR A 21 -7.61 13.25 15.08
CA THR A 21 -8.02 13.03 13.69
C THR A 21 -8.23 11.54 13.46
N THR A 22 -9.42 11.19 13.00
CA THR A 22 -9.74 9.83 12.54
C THR A 22 -9.41 9.70 11.06
N MET A 23 -8.84 8.56 10.68
CA MET A 23 -8.59 8.25 9.27
C MET A 23 -8.84 6.78 8.95
N GLY A 24 -9.20 6.51 7.70
CA GLY A 24 -9.21 5.17 7.15
C GLY A 24 -7.79 4.64 6.98
N TYR A 25 -7.56 3.39 7.38
CA TYR A 25 -6.25 2.75 7.28
C TYR A 25 -6.38 1.26 7.00
N GLU A 26 -5.63 0.76 6.02
CA GLU A 26 -5.57 -0.67 5.72
C GLU A 26 -4.60 -1.38 6.65
N SER A 27 -5.08 -1.72 7.85
CA SER A 27 -4.27 -2.47 8.79
C SER A 27 -4.04 -3.92 8.33
N PRO A 28 -3.00 -4.60 8.84
CA PRO A 28 -2.80 -6.04 8.63
C PRO A 28 -3.97 -6.92 9.11
N LEU A 29 -4.88 -6.38 9.95
CA LEU A 29 -6.08 -7.06 10.40
C LEU A 29 -7.31 -6.54 9.65
N PRO A 30 -8.00 -7.35 8.83
CA PRO A 30 -9.05 -6.88 7.91
C PRO A 30 -10.26 -6.21 8.56
N TRP A 31 -10.50 -6.45 9.84
CA TRP A 31 -11.60 -5.83 10.58
C TRP A 31 -11.26 -4.47 11.20
N LEU A 32 -9.99 -4.05 11.17
CA LEU A 32 -9.54 -2.75 11.65
C LEU A 32 -9.27 -1.84 10.46
N ARG A 33 -10.18 -0.93 10.20
CA ARG A 33 -10.14 -0.05 9.03
C ARG A 33 -10.09 1.43 9.38
N GLU A 34 -10.14 1.73 10.66
CA GLU A 34 -10.19 3.09 11.17
C GLU A 34 -9.28 3.26 12.38
N ALA A 35 -8.57 4.36 12.44
CA ALA A 35 -7.66 4.69 13.51
C ALA A 35 -7.67 6.19 13.83
N LEU A 36 -7.33 6.53 15.08
CA LEU A 36 -6.86 7.86 15.42
C LEU A 36 -5.41 8.00 15.02
N ILE A 37 -5.02 9.14 14.46
CA ILE A 37 -3.65 9.45 14.07
C ILE A 37 -3.12 10.68 14.82
N CYS A 38 -1.86 10.58 15.27
CA CYS A 38 -1.05 11.68 15.75
C CYS A 38 0.21 11.75 14.89
N ARG A 39 0.61 12.95 14.47
CA ARG A 39 1.80 13.18 13.65
C ARG A 39 2.89 13.92 14.43
N ALA A 40 4.14 13.55 14.17
CA ALA A 40 5.29 14.33 14.58
C ALA A 40 5.51 15.44 13.55
N GLY A 41 5.16 16.66 13.87
CA GLY A 41 5.22 17.78 12.92
C GLY A 41 5.69 19.06 13.62
N ASP A 42 4.74 19.89 13.97
CA ASP A 42 4.96 21.16 14.67
C ASP A 42 4.77 21.08 16.21
N GLY A 43 4.49 19.87 16.73
CA GLY A 43 4.21 19.63 18.15
C GLY A 43 2.76 19.92 18.57
N THR A 44 1.88 20.29 17.64
CA THR A 44 0.47 20.57 17.93
C THR A 44 -0.44 19.35 17.74
N SER A 45 0.00 18.36 16.97
CA SER A 45 -0.78 17.15 16.72
C SER A 45 -0.88 16.29 17.97
N SER A 46 -2.12 15.93 18.32
CA SER A 46 -2.39 15.06 19.45
C SER A 46 -3.63 14.18 19.20
N MET A 47 -3.70 13.07 19.91
CA MET A 47 -4.88 12.23 20.01
C MET A 47 -5.12 11.81 21.45
N ALA A 48 -6.38 11.68 21.85
CA ALA A 48 -6.75 11.26 23.20
C ALA A 48 -7.94 10.30 23.16
N TRP A 49 -7.89 9.32 24.08
CA TRP A 49 -8.92 8.29 24.21
C TRP A 49 -9.02 7.80 25.65
N ARG A 50 -10.05 7.03 25.98
CA ARG A 50 -10.21 6.36 27.28
C ARG A 50 -10.06 4.87 27.17
N SER A 51 -9.52 4.27 28.23
CA SER A 51 -9.56 2.83 28.45
C SER A 51 -10.97 2.36 28.83
N GLU A 52 -11.18 1.04 28.89
CA GLU A 52 -12.28 0.49 29.67
C GLU A 52 -12.12 0.85 31.16
N PRO A 53 -13.23 0.92 31.92
CA PRO A 53 -13.18 1.13 33.37
C PRO A 53 -12.37 0.03 34.07
N LEU A 54 -11.51 0.44 35.00
CA LEU A 54 -10.67 -0.50 35.75
C LEU A 54 -11.50 -1.27 36.76
N ILE A 55 -11.38 -2.60 36.76
CA ILE A 55 -11.89 -3.45 37.85
C ILE A 55 -10.68 -3.87 38.65
N LEU A 56 -10.53 -3.29 39.84
CA LEU A 56 -9.38 -3.49 40.72
C LEU A 56 -9.73 -4.38 41.92
N PRO A 57 -9.50 -5.71 41.88
CA PRO A 57 -9.58 -6.57 43.07
C PRO A 57 -8.65 -6.09 44.17
N ALA A 58 -9.02 -6.39 45.42
CA ALA A 58 -8.15 -6.08 46.55
C ALA A 58 -6.77 -6.78 46.42
N GLY A 59 -5.71 -6.03 46.63
CA GLY A 59 -4.34 -6.53 46.51
C GLY A 59 -3.73 -6.41 45.11
N THR A 60 -4.46 -5.85 44.10
CA THR A 60 -3.90 -5.55 42.80
C THR A 60 -2.70 -4.61 42.95
N ARG A 61 -1.56 -4.99 42.38
CA ARG A 61 -0.31 -4.22 42.42
C ARG A 61 -0.01 -3.53 41.10
N ARG A 62 -0.34 -4.18 39.98
CA ARG A 62 -0.09 -3.64 38.62
C ARG A 62 -1.26 -3.91 37.67
N VAL A 63 -1.54 -2.94 36.84
CA VAL A 63 -2.56 -2.98 35.78
C VAL A 63 -1.86 -2.86 34.46
N ARG A 64 -2.20 -3.69 33.48
CA ARG A 64 -1.79 -3.59 32.09
C ARG A 64 -2.95 -3.09 31.24
N LEU A 65 -2.76 -1.95 30.61
CA LEU A 65 -3.61 -1.52 29.49
C LEU A 65 -3.04 -2.05 28.19
N VAL A 66 -3.93 -2.48 27.27
CA VAL A 66 -3.52 -3.08 26.00
C VAL A 66 -4.37 -2.50 24.88
N TRP A 67 -3.75 -2.03 23.82
CA TRP A 67 -4.44 -1.55 22.60
C TRP A 67 -3.64 -1.85 21.34
N LEU A 68 -4.28 -1.75 20.17
CA LEU A 68 -3.62 -1.91 18.88
C LEU A 68 -3.10 -0.57 18.39
N ALA A 69 -1.87 -0.55 17.93
CA ALA A 69 -1.18 0.65 17.46
C ALA A 69 -0.47 0.40 16.13
N GLY A 70 -0.34 1.46 15.34
CA GLY A 70 0.52 1.52 14.16
C GLY A 70 1.62 2.55 14.38
N LEU A 71 2.83 2.25 13.92
CA LEU A 71 4.00 3.09 14.05
C LEU A 71 4.61 3.37 12.68
N GLY A 72 4.62 4.65 12.26
CA GLY A 72 5.28 5.09 11.05
C GLY A 72 6.79 5.11 11.23
N CYS A 73 7.44 3.99 10.99
CA CYS A 73 8.87 3.76 11.22
C CYS A 73 9.69 3.49 9.95
N ASN A 74 9.03 3.34 8.81
CA ASN A 74 9.70 3.00 7.55
C ASN A 74 10.66 4.10 7.05
N LEU A 75 10.34 5.37 7.28
CA LEU A 75 11.11 6.52 6.79
C LEU A 75 11.99 7.18 7.86
N GLY A 76 12.03 6.66 9.07
CA GLY A 76 12.83 7.19 10.15
C GLY A 76 12.22 6.99 11.54
N GLU A 77 12.94 7.49 12.54
CA GLU A 77 12.52 7.47 13.95
C GLU A 77 11.97 8.84 14.34
N TYR A 78 10.76 8.87 14.93
CA TYR A 78 10.08 10.10 15.33
C TYR A 78 9.61 9.98 16.76
N SER A 79 9.73 11.06 17.54
CA SER A 79 9.43 11.06 18.97
C SER A 79 8.00 11.48 19.28
N PHE A 80 7.42 10.81 20.27
CA PHE A 80 6.07 11.04 20.77
C PHE A 80 6.06 10.96 22.29
N THR A 81 5.14 11.69 22.90
CA THR A 81 4.91 11.64 24.36
C THR A 81 3.56 11.00 24.64
N LEU A 82 3.57 9.92 25.45
CA LEU A 82 2.37 9.35 26.05
C LEU A 82 2.13 10.00 27.43
N ALA A 83 0.91 10.48 27.66
CA ALA A 83 0.47 11.06 28.91
C ALA A 83 -0.76 10.33 29.47
N LEU A 84 -0.93 10.36 30.77
CA LEU A 84 -2.16 9.98 31.49
C LEU A 84 -2.86 11.25 31.92
N ALA A 85 -4.02 11.54 31.34
CA ALA A 85 -4.64 12.86 31.31
C ALA A 85 -3.59 13.91 30.84
N ASP A 86 -3.24 14.88 31.64
CA ASP A 86 -2.25 15.90 31.29
C ASP A 86 -0.84 15.63 31.86
N ARG A 87 -0.64 14.48 32.49
CA ARG A 87 0.64 14.11 33.10
C ARG A 87 1.47 13.23 32.16
N PRO A 88 2.61 13.71 31.64
CA PRO A 88 3.50 12.91 30.83
C PRO A 88 3.96 11.64 31.58
N LEU A 89 3.87 10.48 30.93
CA LEU A 89 4.30 9.21 31.46
C LEU A 89 5.57 8.68 30.79
N ALA A 90 5.63 8.74 29.48
CA ALA A 90 6.72 8.15 28.72
C ALA A 90 6.93 8.90 27.39
N GLU A 91 8.19 9.06 27.02
CA GLU A 91 8.61 9.46 25.67
C GLU A 91 9.07 8.21 24.92
N PHE A 92 8.63 8.04 23.69
CA PHE A 92 8.99 6.91 22.85
C PHE A 92 9.22 7.36 21.42
N THR A 93 9.98 6.56 20.66
CA THR A 93 10.22 6.77 19.24
C THR A 93 9.59 5.64 18.41
N THR A 94 9.17 5.97 17.19
CA THR A 94 8.75 4.99 16.20
C THR A 94 9.98 4.29 15.64
N LYS A 95 10.34 3.13 16.20
CA LYS A 95 11.49 2.34 15.78
C LYS A 95 11.07 1.18 14.89
N ASP A 96 11.91 0.85 13.91
CA ASP A 96 11.75 -0.39 13.12
C ASP A 96 12.28 -1.62 13.89
N GLU A 97 11.90 -1.74 15.15
CA GLU A 97 12.17 -2.88 16.02
C GLU A 97 10.89 -3.72 16.19
N ALA A 98 11.03 -5.04 16.15
CA ALA A 98 9.88 -5.94 16.30
C ALA A 98 9.26 -5.85 17.69
N GLU A 99 10.08 -5.64 18.72
CA GLU A 99 9.67 -5.49 20.11
C GLU A 99 10.58 -4.46 20.80
N TRP A 100 9.98 -3.60 21.60
CA TRP A 100 10.71 -2.67 22.45
C TRP A 100 9.94 -2.38 23.74
N GLN A 101 10.68 -1.92 24.76
CA GLN A 101 10.14 -1.54 26.07
C GLN A 101 10.90 -0.34 26.60
N ILE A 102 10.17 0.58 27.23
CA ILE A 102 10.72 1.75 27.90
C ILE A 102 10.12 1.93 29.28
N HIS A 103 10.91 2.48 30.19
CA HIS A 103 10.48 2.82 31.55
C HIS A 103 10.10 4.30 31.59
N GLY A 104 8.87 4.56 32.04
CA GLY A 104 8.32 5.91 32.17
C GLY A 104 8.25 6.40 33.62
N ALA A 105 7.64 7.56 33.78
CA ALA A 105 7.45 8.18 35.09
C ALA A 105 6.52 7.36 36.00
N GLY A 106 6.73 7.42 37.31
CA GLY A 106 5.88 6.77 38.31
C GLY A 106 5.87 5.25 38.26
N GLY A 107 6.90 4.63 37.69
CA GLY A 107 6.99 3.18 37.51
C GLY A 107 6.13 2.61 36.39
N ALA A 108 5.70 3.44 35.44
CA ALA A 108 5.06 3.03 34.23
C ALA A 108 6.05 2.29 33.30
N ILE A 109 5.56 1.29 32.56
CA ILE A 109 6.32 0.60 31.53
C ILE A 109 5.49 0.60 30.26
N LEU A 110 5.99 1.22 29.21
CA LEU A 110 5.39 1.21 27.88
C LEU A 110 6.15 0.21 27.00
N ALA A 111 5.43 -0.68 26.31
CA ALA A 111 6.05 -1.64 25.41
C ALA A 111 5.22 -1.81 24.14
N PHE A 112 5.89 -2.21 23.06
CA PHE A 112 5.27 -2.52 21.79
C PHE A 112 5.76 -3.88 21.28
N ARG A 113 4.85 -4.65 20.70
CA ARG A 113 5.16 -5.93 20.07
C ARG A 113 4.46 -6.03 18.72
N THR A 114 5.24 -6.22 17.65
CA THR A 114 4.74 -6.28 16.28
C THR A 114 3.87 -7.52 16.06
N ILE A 115 2.69 -7.31 15.48
CA ILE A 115 1.81 -8.37 14.94
C ILE A 115 2.06 -8.57 13.47
N GLY A 116 2.38 -7.50 12.73
CA GLY A 116 2.62 -7.49 11.30
C GLY A 116 3.07 -6.11 10.83
N SER A 117 3.23 -5.96 9.53
CA SER A 117 3.53 -4.68 8.89
C SER A 117 2.49 -4.37 7.83
N ASP A 118 2.29 -3.10 7.54
CA ASP A 118 1.46 -2.67 6.42
C ASP A 118 2.20 -2.78 5.07
N ARG A 119 1.56 -2.35 3.98
CA ARG A 119 2.14 -2.35 2.64
C ARG A 119 3.37 -1.45 2.50
N HIS A 120 3.56 -0.49 3.40
CA HIS A 120 4.69 0.43 3.43
C HIS A 120 5.81 -0.03 4.36
N ARG A 121 5.66 -1.22 4.99
CA ARG A 121 6.56 -1.79 6.01
C ARG A 121 6.51 -1.07 7.36
N ASP A 122 5.54 -0.21 7.59
CA ASP A 122 5.30 0.38 8.89
C ASP A 122 4.76 -0.67 9.86
N ARG A 123 5.16 -0.59 11.13
CA ARG A 123 4.83 -1.61 12.13
C ARG A 123 3.41 -1.45 12.62
N PHE A 124 2.70 -2.56 12.71
CA PHE A 124 1.41 -2.68 13.34
C PHE A 124 1.49 -3.73 14.45
N GLY A 125 0.99 -3.40 15.65
CA GLY A 125 1.15 -4.32 16.77
C GLY A 125 0.36 -3.97 18.02
N LEU A 126 0.72 -4.65 19.08
CA LEU A 126 0.16 -4.52 20.40
C LEU A 126 1.00 -3.53 21.21
N MET A 127 0.37 -2.44 21.64
CA MET A 127 0.94 -1.51 22.60
C MET A 127 0.43 -1.89 23.99
N THR A 128 1.32 -1.93 24.97
CA THR A 128 0.99 -2.21 26.37
C THR A 128 1.53 -1.13 27.28
N LEU A 129 0.73 -0.74 28.27
CA LEU A 129 1.13 0.18 29.32
C LEU A 129 0.88 -0.46 30.68
N ASP A 130 1.96 -0.81 31.36
CA ASP A 130 1.91 -1.34 32.73
C ASP A 130 2.02 -0.20 33.75
N LEU A 131 1.04 -0.08 34.60
CA LEU A 131 0.96 0.94 35.64
C LEU A 131 0.94 0.31 37.02
N PRO A 132 1.64 0.88 38.04
CA PRO A 132 1.35 0.56 39.44
C PRO A 132 -0.11 0.89 39.76
N ALA A 133 -0.80 -0.02 40.44
CA ALA A 133 -2.21 0.18 40.83
C ALA A 133 -2.38 1.27 41.89
N ALA A 134 -1.31 1.62 42.61
CA ALA A 134 -1.33 2.67 43.62
C ALA A 134 -1.76 4.02 43.01
N GLY A 135 -2.84 4.59 43.54
CA GLY A 135 -3.44 5.84 43.05
C GLY A 135 -4.48 5.68 41.92
N LEU A 136 -4.64 4.48 41.37
CA LEU A 136 -5.73 4.20 40.42
C LEU A 136 -7.03 3.95 41.19
N LYS A 137 -8.16 4.35 40.60
CA LYS A 137 -9.48 4.23 41.24
C LYS A 137 -10.31 3.13 40.58
N ASN A 138 -10.86 2.22 41.41
CA ASN A 138 -11.77 1.20 40.92
C ASN A 138 -13.01 1.81 40.24
N GLY A 139 -13.44 1.24 39.10
CA GLY A 139 -14.57 1.71 38.34
C GLY A 139 -14.28 2.93 37.40
N HIS A 140 -13.07 3.47 37.43
CA HIS A 140 -12.70 4.62 36.58
C HIS A 140 -11.96 4.19 35.34
N ALA A 141 -12.28 4.80 34.20
CA ALA A 141 -11.51 4.71 32.98
C ALA A 141 -10.29 5.66 33.06
N LEU A 142 -9.21 5.30 32.39
CA LEU A 142 -8.01 6.12 32.30
C LEU A 142 -8.02 6.88 30.96
N GLU A 143 -7.75 8.18 31.02
CA GLU A 143 -7.57 9.03 29.84
C GLU A 143 -6.12 8.98 29.41
N LEU A 144 -5.90 8.54 28.17
CA LEU A 144 -4.60 8.45 27.52
C LEU A 144 -4.50 9.51 26.42
N ARG A 145 -3.32 10.12 26.30
CA ARG A 145 -3.03 11.10 25.25
C ARG A 145 -1.67 10.84 24.65
N ILE A 146 -1.58 10.88 23.32
CA ILE A 146 -0.31 10.94 22.60
C ILE A 146 -0.19 12.29 21.91
N THR A 147 0.98 12.92 22.04
CA THR A 147 1.34 14.18 21.38
C THR A 147 2.62 13.96 20.59
N GLY A 148 2.65 14.44 19.36
CA GLY A 148 3.83 14.40 18.51
C GLY A 148 4.85 15.46 18.86
N SER A 149 6.13 15.16 18.67
CA SER A 149 7.21 16.15 18.84
C SER A 149 7.23 17.16 17.70
N ALA A 150 7.81 18.33 17.94
CA ALA A 150 8.06 19.35 16.92
C ALA A 150 9.30 19.00 16.09
N SER A 151 9.21 17.97 15.27
CA SER A 151 10.34 17.47 14.45
C SER A 151 10.31 17.94 12.99
N GLY A 152 9.24 18.63 12.57
CA GLY A 152 9.04 19.04 11.18
C GLY A 152 8.82 17.86 10.21
N SER A 153 8.48 16.68 10.71
CA SER A 153 8.37 15.45 9.92
C SER A 153 6.92 15.01 9.73
N SER A 154 6.72 14.05 8.83
CA SER A 154 5.44 13.37 8.62
C SER A 154 5.30 12.05 9.41
N GLY A 155 6.22 11.74 10.31
CA GLY A 155 6.15 10.56 11.18
C GLY A 155 4.85 10.51 11.96
N TRP A 156 4.33 9.30 12.22
CA TRP A 156 3.00 9.14 12.80
C TRP A 156 2.91 7.94 13.74
N VAL A 157 1.96 8.05 14.68
CA VAL A 157 1.46 6.95 15.50
C VAL A 157 -0.04 6.87 15.34
N MET A 158 -0.57 5.67 15.23
CA MET A 158 -2.00 5.39 15.18
C MET A 158 -2.46 4.54 16.34
N THR A 159 -3.71 4.72 16.78
CA THR A 159 -4.39 3.90 17.77
C THR A 159 -5.71 3.43 17.19
N PHE A 160 -5.99 2.12 17.26
CA PHE A 160 -7.14 1.48 16.62
C PHE A 160 -8.25 1.16 17.62
N THR A 161 -9.50 1.33 17.18
CA THR A 161 -10.71 1.19 18.00
C THR A 161 -11.27 -0.24 18.08
N GLY A 162 -10.58 -1.24 17.58
CA GLY A 162 -11.09 -2.60 17.49
C GLY A 162 -10.80 -3.46 18.73
N PRO A 163 -11.58 -4.51 18.97
CA PRO A 163 -11.34 -5.42 20.08
C PRO A 163 -10.06 -6.23 19.86
N ILE A 164 -9.29 -6.41 20.95
CA ILE A 164 -8.13 -7.28 20.98
C ILE A 164 -8.59 -8.66 21.42
N ARG A 165 -8.69 -9.60 20.47
CA ARG A 165 -9.07 -10.98 20.74
C ARG A 165 -8.39 -11.93 19.78
N GLN A 166 -8.16 -13.16 20.23
CA GLN A 166 -7.78 -14.24 19.32
C GLN A 166 -8.94 -14.49 18.37
N GLU A 167 -8.68 -14.39 17.09
CA GLU A 167 -9.68 -14.47 16.03
C GLU A 167 -9.05 -15.11 14.79
N PHE A 168 -9.88 -15.72 13.96
CA PHE A 168 -9.45 -16.12 12.63
C PHE A 168 -10.41 -15.62 11.56
N PHE A 169 -9.93 -15.49 10.35
CA PHE A 169 -10.69 -15.08 9.19
C PHE A 169 -10.25 -15.83 7.94
N LEU A 170 -11.15 -15.89 6.98
CA LEU A 170 -10.97 -16.62 5.74
C LEU A 170 -10.81 -15.62 4.59
N LEU A 171 -9.76 -15.79 3.81
CA LEU A 171 -9.46 -14.96 2.65
C LEU A 171 -9.47 -15.85 1.39
N PRO A 172 -10.64 -16.05 0.75
CA PRO A 172 -10.70 -16.76 -0.51
C PRO A 172 -10.01 -15.94 -1.61
N ALA A 173 -9.07 -16.57 -2.31
CA ALA A 173 -8.42 -15.95 -3.44
C ALA A 173 -9.27 -16.13 -4.71
N GLY A 174 -9.39 -15.07 -5.51
CA GLY A 174 -10.07 -15.10 -6.81
C GLY A 174 -9.21 -15.65 -7.95
N VAL A 175 -8.39 -16.68 -7.68
CA VAL A 175 -7.44 -17.28 -8.62
C VAL A 175 -7.54 -18.81 -8.59
N LEU A 176 -7.10 -19.45 -9.68
CA LEU A 176 -6.89 -20.89 -9.74
C LEU A 176 -5.38 -21.18 -9.75
N MET A 177 -5.00 -22.20 -9.00
CA MET A 177 -3.67 -22.79 -9.10
C MET A 177 -3.57 -23.64 -10.37
N ARG A 178 -2.34 -24.04 -10.75
CA ARG A 178 -2.10 -24.87 -11.95
C ARG A 178 -2.79 -26.23 -11.93
N ASP A 179 -3.05 -26.77 -10.74
CA ASP A 179 -3.76 -28.03 -10.53
C ASP A 179 -5.29 -27.89 -10.51
N GLY A 180 -5.81 -26.68 -10.80
CA GLY A 180 -7.23 -26.39 -10.80
C GLY A 180 -7.82 -26.14 -9.41
N THR A 181 -7.01 -26.04 -8.37
CA THR A 181 -7.50 -25.69 -7.03
C THR A 181 -7.60 -24.19 -6.82
N GLN A 182 -8.47 -23.79 -5.90
CA GLN A 182 -8.66 -22.40 -5.47
C GLN A 182 -8.16 -22.25 -4.03
N PRO A 183 -7.16 -21.39 -3.77
CA PRO A 183 -6.63 -21.19 -2.44
C PRO A 183 -7.55 -20.34 -1.57
N VAL A 184 -7.61 -20.68 -0.29
CA VAL A 184 -8.27 -19.92 0.77
C VAL A 184 -7.28 -19.81 1.93
N ALA A 185 -6.82 -18.63 2.26
CA ALA A 185 -5.97 -18.46 3.41
C ALA A 185 -6.83 -18.41 4.70
N VAL A 186 -6.45 -19.26 5.66
CA VAL A 186 -6.94 -19.18 7.04
C VAL A 186 -5.94 -18.35 7.81
N GLU A 187 -6.32 -17.12 8.15
CA GLU A 187 -5.47 -16.19 8.88
C GLU A 187 -5.88 -16.15 10.33
N LEU A 188 -4.92 -16.36 11.25
CA LEU A 188 -5.16 -16.42 12.68
C LEU A 188 -4.37 -15.33 13.40
N LEU A 189 -5.02 -14.59 14.28
CA LEU A 189 -4.35 -13.73 15.26
C LEU A 189 -4.17 -14.51 16.55
N TYR A 190 -2.93 -14.76 16.94
CA TYR A 190 -2.56 -15.41 18.19
C TYR A 190 -1.84 -14.44 19.12
N LEU A 191 -2.28 -14.36 20.37
CA LEU A 191 -1.77 -13.40 21.34
C LEU A 191 -0.87 -14.04 22.41
N GLY A 192 -0.73 -15.36 22.40
CA GLY A 192 0.24 -16.09 23.24
C GLY A 192 1.62 -16.13 22.58
N ASP A 193 2.65 -16.51 23.34
CA ASP A 193 4.01 -16.60 22.80
C ASP A 193 4.18 -17.76 21.84
N LYS A 194 3.64 -18.93 22.19
CA LYS A 194 3.65 -20.14 21.37
C LYS A 194 2.46 -21.01 21.70
N GLY A 195 1.80 -21.54 20.67
CA GLY A 195 0.66 -22.41 20.82
C GLY A 195 0.52 -23.39 19.66
N MET A 196 -0.64 -24.04 19.58
CA MET A 196 -0.99 -24.93 18.49
C MET A 196 -2.44 -24.72 18.12
N ALA A 197 -2.72 -24.68 16.81
CA ALA A 197 -4.06 -24.73 16.26
C ALA A 197 -4.27 -26.01 15.48
N LEU A 198 -5.51 -26.48 15.47
CA LEU A 198 -6.00 -27.54 14.60
C LEU A 198 -7.04 -26.94 13.66
N VAL A 199 -6.70 -26.83 12.40
CA VAL A 199 -7.60 -26.32 11.35
C VAL A 199 -8.29 -27.50 10.67
N ARG A 200 -9.62 -27.50 10.67
CA ARG A 200 -10.45 -28.51 10.02
C ARG A 200 -11.35 -27.85 8.98
N ALA A 201 -11.39 -28.43 7.81
CA ALA A 201 -12.22 -27.97 6.71
C ALA A 201 -12.80 -29.17 5.94
N GLU A 202 -14.04 -29.04 5.48
CA GLU A 202 -14.71 -30.08 4.73
C GLU A 202 -13.94 -30.49 3.46
N GLY A 203 -13.69 -31.80 3.30
CA GLY A 203 -12.95 -32.33 2.16
C GLY A 203 -11.45 -32.06 2.18
N GLN A 204 -10.90 -31.61 3.32
CA GLN A 204 -9.48 -31.37 3.52
C GLN A 204 -8.96 -32.23 4.67
N PRO A 205 -7.66 -32.61 4.67
CA PRO A 205 -7.03 -33.21 5.84
C PRO A 205 -6.96 -32.19 6.99
N ASP A 206 -6.90 -32.70 8.22
CA ASP A 206 -6.65 -31.87 9.41
C ASP A 206 -5.25 -31.24 9.34
N HIS A 207 -5.18 -29.90 9.47
CA HIS A 207 -3.92 -29.16 9.48
C HIS A 207 -3.55 -28.75 10.91
N LYS A 208 -2.41 -29.25 11.40
CA LYS A 208 -1.80 -28.78 12.66
C LYS A 208 -0.87 -27.62 12.36
N LEU A 209 -1.13 -26.48 13.00
CA LEU A 209 -0.36 -25.25 12.84
C LEU A 209 0.29 -24.87 14.15
N ILE A 210 1.62 -24.69 14.15
CA ILE A 210 2.34 -24.08 15.26
C ILE A 210 2.06 -22.59 15.21
N LEU A 211 1.53 -22.05 16.31
CA LEU A 211 1.22 -20.64 16.43
C LEU A 211 2.36 -19.90 17.13
N LEU A 212 2.69 -18.76 16.58
CA LEU A 212 3.56 -17.76 17.20
C LEU A 212 2.76 -16.48 17.44
N PHE A 213 3.23 -15.65 18.33
CA PHE A 213 2.59 -14.36 18.57
C PHE A 213 2.41 -13.59 17.26
N GLY A 214 1.24 -12.99 17.09
CA GLY A 214 0.87 -12.20 15.94
C GLY A 214 0.07 -12.99 14.89
N ARG A 215 0.33 -12.70 13.62
CA ARG A 215 -0.40 -13.26 12.49
C ARG A 215 0.19 -14.60 12.05
N ASN A 216 -0.65 -15.60 11.93
CA ASN A 216 -0.31 -16.94 11.44
C ASN A 216 -1.22 -17.27 10.27
N SER A 217 -0.72 -17.99 9.28
CA SER A 217 -1.46 -18.34 8.07
C SER A 217 -1.39 -19.83 7.77
N CYS A 218 -2.52 -20.39 7.35
CA CYS A 218 -2.62 -21.77 6.86
C CYS A 218 -3.40 -21.76 5.55
N PRO A 219 -2.80 -22.11 4.41
CA PRO A 219 -3.53 -22.20 3.15
C PRO A 219 -4.34 -23.50 3.06
N LEU A 220 -5.60 -23.38 2.65
CA LEU A 220 -6.44 -24.48 2.23
C LEU A 220 -6.63 -24.43 0.72
N TYR A 221 -6.74 -25.58 0.07
CA TYR A 221 -6.89 -25.69 -1.39
C TYR A 221 -8.17 -26.46 -1.73
N TYR A 222 -9.17 -25.77 -2.26
CA TYR A 222 -10.43 -26.40 -2.66
C TYR A 222 -10.48 -26.63 -4.17
N PRO A 223 -11.08 -27.73 -4.65
CA PRO A 223 -11.39 -27.84 -6.07
C PRO A 223 -12.18 -26.63 -6.56
N ALA A 224 -11.94 -26.20 -7.81
CA ALA A 224 -12.73 -25.14 -8.43
C ALA A 224 -14.23 -25.48 -8.43
N VAL A 225 -15.06 -24.45 -8.40
CA VAL A 225 -16.52 -24.61 -8.42
C VAL A 225 -17.13 -23.85 -9.61
N ASP A 226 -18.22 -24.38 -10.16
CA ASP A 226 -18.97 -23.75 -11.27
C ASP A 226 -20.09 -22.81 -10.78
N LYS A 227 -20.46 -22.94 -9.48
CA LYS A 227 -21.46 -22.10 -8.82
C LYS A 227 -21.03 -21.75 -7.41
N GLU A 228 -21.63 -20.71 -6.86
CA GLU A 228 -21.39 -20.34 -5.46
C GLU A 228 -21.65 -21.51 -4.53
N THR A 229 -20.67 -21.89 -3.74
CA THR A 229 -20.68 -23.06 -2.87
C THR A 229 -20.32 -22.65 -1.44
N PRO A 230 -21.24 -22.85 -0.47
CA PRO A 230 -20.93 -22.60 0.94
C PRO A 230 -19.83 -23.55 1.43
N ARG A 231 -18.90 -23.03 2.23
CA ARG A 231 -17.83 -23.79 2.89
C ARG A 231 -17.75 -23.41 4.35
N SER A 232 -17.32 -24.36 5.17
CA SER A 232 -17.11 -24.16 6.60
C SER A 232 -15.69 -24.56 6.98
N VAL A 233 -15.08 -23.75 7.83
CA VAL A 233 -13.76 -24.02 8.42
C VAL A 233 -13.88 -23.84 9.92
N SER A 234 -13.37 -24.78 10.69
CA SER A 234 -13.25 -24.70 12.14
C SER A 234 -11.78 -24.69 12.56
N VAL A 235 -11.48 -23.88 13.55
CA VAL A 235 -10.14 -23.77 14.13
C VAL A 235 -10.25 -23.97 15.64
N GLU A 236 -9.51 -24.93 16.14
CA GLU A 236 -9.39 -25.19 17.57
C GLU A 236 -8.06 -24.62 18.07
N ILE A 237 -8.12 -23.71 19.05
CA ILE A 237 -6.97 -23.05 19.68
C ILE A 237 -7.18 -23.09 21.19
N ASP A 238 -6.21 -23.60 21.95
CA ASP A 238 -6.24 -23.66 23.42
C ASP A 238 -7.56 -24.25 23.98
N GLY A 239 -8.08 -25.31 23.33
CA GLY A 239 -9.31 -25.97 23.73
C GLY A 239 -10.61 -25.24 23.37
N ARG A 240 -10.52 -24.10 22.66
CA ARG A 240 -11.67 -23.37 22.11
C ARG A 240 -11.81 -23.65 20.62
N SER A 241 -13.00 -24.00 20.20
CA SER A 241 -13.32 -24.16 18.78
C SER A 241 -14.08 -22.96 18.25
N LEU A 242 -13.59 -22.37 17.17
CA LEU A 242 -14.22 -21.28 16.42
C LEU A 242 -14.57 -21.80 15.04
N THR A 243 -15.74 -21.46 14.53
CA THR A 243 -16.19 -21.84 13.18
C THR A 243 -16.55 -20.61 12.36
N ARG A 244 -16.12 -20.60 11.11
CA ARG A 244 -16.43 -19.56 10.11
C ARG A 244 -16.92 -20.20 8.83
N THR A 245 -17.82 -19.53 8.16
CA THR A 245 -18.29 -19.91 6.84
C THR A 245 -17.91 -18.87 5.81
N PHE A 246 -17.71 -19.29 4.58
CA PHE A 246 -17.55 -18.39 3.42
C PHE A 246 -18.26 -19.01 2.22
N VAL A 247 -18.50 -18.20 1.20
CA VAL A 247 -19.02 -18.67 -0.09
C VAL A 247 -17.86 -18.73 -1.07
N GLN A 248 -17.49 -19.95 -1.46
CA GLN A 248 -16.55 -20.17 -2.57
C GLN A 248 -17.25 -19.80 -3.87
N LYS A 249 -16.66 -18.83 -4.61
CA LYS A 249 -17.20 -18.35 -5.88
C LYS A 249 -16.44 -18.91 -7.06
N PRO A 250 -17.09 -19.13 -8.20
CA PRO A 250 -16.39 -19.46 -9.44
C PRO A 250 -15.34 -18.41 -9.77
N VAL A 251 -14.15 -18.87 -10.15
CA VAL A 251 -13.11 -17.96 -10.64
C VAL A 251 -13.37 -17.61 -12.09
N ARG A 252 -13.53 -16.32 -12.39
CA ARG A 252 -13.71 -15.84 -13.76
C ARG A 252 -12.35 -15.79 -14.46
N PRO A 253 -12.20 -16.42 -15.64
CA PRO A 253 -11.03 -16.22 -16.47
C PRO A 253 -10.81 -14.72 -16.73
N ARG A 254 -9.56 -14.28 -16.65
CA ARG A 254 -9.17 -12.88 -16.88
C ARG A 254 -7.95 -12.85 -17.78
N THR A 255 -7.90 -11.89 -18.68
CA THR A 255 -6.70 -11.54 -19.42
C THR A 255 -6.00 -10.41 -18.66
N ILE A 256 -4.72 -10.58 -18.34
CA ILE A 256 -3.90 -9.55 -17.72
C ILE A 256 -2.99 -8.98 -18.79
N TYR A 257 -3.10 -7.67 -19.03
CA TYR A 257 -2.22 -6.94 -19.93
C TYR A 257 -1.12 -6.30 -19.08
N LEU A 258 0.13 -6.69 -19.34
CA LEU A 258 1.30 -6.09 -18.68
C LEU A 258 1.82 -4.95 -19.57
N VAL A 259 1.77 -3.73 -19.06
CA VAL A 259 2.29 -2.52 -19.71
C VAL A 259 3.58 -2.13 -18.98
N GLN A 260 4.71 -2.51 -19.57
CA GLN A 260 6.04 -2.25 -19.01
C GLN A 260 6.55 -0.91 -19.51
N HIS A 261 7.00 -0.07 -18.59
CA HIS A 261 7.61 1.23 -18.90
C HIS A 261 8.62 1.59 -17.80
N SER A 262 9.40 2.64 -17.99
CA SER A 262 10.14 3.26 -16.89
C SER A 262 9.59 4.66 -16.64
N HIS A 263 9.35 4.97 -15.36
CA HIS A 263 8.89 6.29 -14.96
C HIS A 263 10.00 7.33 -15.17
N THR A 264 9.61 8.53 -15.60
CA THR A 264 10.53 9.60 -15.98
C THR A 264 10.55 10.71 -14.93
N ASP A 265 11.46 10.61 -13.99
CA ASP A 265 11.80 11.65 -13.01
C ASP A 265 13.02 12.43 -13.48
N ILE A 266 12.97 13.76 -13.47
CA ILE A 266 14.05 14.62 -14.01
C ILE A 266 14.44 15.70 -13.00
N GLY A 267 15.71 15.70 -12.62
CA GLY A 267 16.36 16.82 -11.95
C GLY A 267 16.36 16.78 -10.42
N TYR A 268 15.51 15.96 -9.77
CA TYR A 268 15.48 15.84 -8.30
C TYR A 268 15.98 14.49 -7.78
N THR A 269 15.82 13.41 -8.55
CA THR A 269 16.40 12.11 -8.23
C THR A 269 17.89 12.08 -8.58
N ARG A 270 18.22 12.65 -9.76
CA ARG A 270 19.60 12.84 -10.27
C ARG A 270 19.64 14.03 -11.21
N PRO A 271 20.85 14.56 -11.54
CA PRO A 271 21.02 15.60 -12.55
C PRO A 271 20.41 15.17 -13.91
N GLN A 272 19.81 16.12 -14.60
CA GLN A 272 19.09 15.87 -15.87
C GLN A 272 19.95 15.12 -16.92
N ALA A 273 21.24 15.45 -17.01
CA ALA A 273 22.14 14.80 -17.98
C ALA A 273 22.35 13.31 -17.65
N GLU A 274 22.38 12.93 -16.39
CA GLU A 274 22.51 11.54 -15.97
C GLU A 274 21.24 10.74 -16.22
N ILE A 275 20.09 11.33 -15.94
CA ILE A 275 18.77 10.73 -16.18
C ILE A 275 18.57 10.45 -17.67
N LEU A 276 18.96 11.39 -18.56
CA LEU A 276 18.87 11.16 -19.99
C LEU A 276 19.67 9.92 -20.40
N ALA A 277 20.91 9.81 -19.94
CA ALA A 277 21.77 8.67 -20.28
C ALA A 277 21.15 7.32 -19.83
N GLU A 278 20.45 7.31 -18.69
CA GLU A 278 19.74 6.12 -18.21
C GLU A 278 18.53 5.78 -19.11
N HIS A 279 17.70 6.75 -19.44
CA HIS A 279 16.53 6.51 -20.29
C HIS A 279 16.91 6.06 -21.71
N LEU A 280 18.00 6.57 -22.26
CA LEU A 280 18.53 6.08 -23.53
C LEU A 280 18.97 4.61 -23.43
N ARG A 281 19.57 4.22 -22.31
CA ARG A 281 19.99 2.83 -22.03
C ARG A 281 18.79 1.91 -21.82
N TYR A 282 17.69 2.39 -21.19
CA TYR A 282 16.45 1.61 -21.06
C TYR A 282 15.85 1.26 -22.44
N ILE A 283 15.92 2.17 -23.40
CA ILE A 283 15.51 1.89 -24.78
C ILE A 283 16.43 0.82 -25.40
N ASP A 284 17.75 0.90 -25.19
CA ASP A 284 18.69 -0.12 -25.67
C ASP A 284 18.34 -1.50 -25.06
N TYR A 285 18.06 -1.59 -23.74
CA TYR A 285 17.62 -2.83 -23.09
C TYR A 285 16.27 -3.34 -23.61
N ALA A 286 15.32 -2.44 -23.86
CA ALA A 286 14.04 -2.82 -24.43
C ALA A 286 14.19 -3.44 -25.83
N LEU A 287 15.09 -2.91 -26.63
CA LEU A 287 15.44 -3.49 -27.94
C LEU A 287 16.04 -4.89 -27.80
N ASP A 288 16.96 -5.08 -26.83
CA ASP A 288 17.60 -6.37 -26.57
C ASP A 288 16.57 -7.41 -26.08
N PHE A 289 15.64 -7.04 -25.18
CA PHE A 289 14.57 -7.92 -24.75
C PHE A 289 13.56 -8.23 -25.86
N CYS A 290 13.29 -7.28 -26.78
CA CYS A 290 12.52 -7.58 -27.96
C CYS A 290 13.17 -8.66 -28.81
N ASP A 291 14.50 -8.54 -29.10
CA ASP A 291 15.24 -9.52 -29.91
C ASP A 291 15.27 -10.88 -29.22
N GLN A 292 15.53 -10.92 -27.90
CA GLN A 292 15.58 -12.16 -27.12
C GLN A 292 14.24 -12.93 -27.10
N THR A 293 13.14 -12.24 -27.26
CA THR A 293 11.79 -12.84 -27.18
C THR A 293 11.09 -12.98 -28.53
N ASP A 294 11.76 -12.75 -29.66
CA ASP A 294 11.17 -12.87 -30.99
C ASP A 294 10.66 -14.28 -31.33
N HIS A 295 11.30 -15.30 -30.74
CA HIS A 295 10.93 -16.69 -30.93
C HIS A 295 9.70 -17.14 -30.11
N MET A 296 9.23 -16.30 -29.16
CA MET A 296 8.10 -16.62 -28.27
C MET A 296 6.76 -16.40 -28.99
N PRO A 297 5.67 -17.03 -28.53
CA PRO A 297 4.30 -16.70 -28.96
C PRO A 297 4.02 -15.20 -28.80
N ASP A 298 3.15 -14.63 -29.63
CA ASP A 298 2.92 -13.19 -29.68
C ASP A 298 2.51 -12.57 -28.34
N ASP A 299 1.68 -13.26 -27.58
CA ASP A 299 1.23 -12.87 -26.24
C ASP A 299 2.32 -12.94 -25.15
N ALA A 300 3.41 -13.66 -25.39
CA ALA A 300 4.56 -13.79 -24.50
C ALA A 300 5.78 -12.97 -24.93
N ARG A 301 5.71 -12.29 -26.09
CA ARG A 301 6.79 -11.42 -26.56
C ARG A 301 6.92 -10.17 -25.72
N PHE A 302 8.13 -9.80 -25.36
CA PHE A 302 8.40 -8.56 -24.64
C PHE A 302 7.88 -7.34 -25.40
N ARG A 303 7.18 -6.46 -24.71
CA ARG A 303 6.72 -5.14 -25.19
C ARG A 303 7.12 -4.07 -24.19
N TRP A 304 7.32 -2.87 -24.69
CA TRP A 304 7.74 -1.72 -23.89
C TRP A 304 7.01 -0.46 -24.30
N THR A 305 6.64 0.36 -23.34
CA THR A 305 6.06 1.69 -23.56
C THR A 305 7.06 2.76 -23.12
N CYS A 306 7.42 3.64 -24.04
CA CYS A 306 8.16 4.85 -23.72
C CYS A 306 7.19 5.86 -23.12
N GLU A 307 7.23 6.04 -21.79
CA GLU A 307 6.29 6.87 -21.05
C GLU A 307 6.27 8.33 -21.52
N THR A 308 7.43 8.85 -21.92
CA THR A 308 7.58 10.20 -22.44
C THR A 308 8.30 10.19 -23.78
N SER A 309 7.97 11.15 -24.63
CA SER A 309 8.62 11.30 -25.94
C SER A 309 10.02 11.90 -25.88
N TRP A 310 10.41 12.50 -24.77
CA TRP A 310 11.73 13.12 -24.59
C TRP A 310 12.89 12.14 -24.84
N ALA A 311 12.88 11.01 -24.14
CA ALA A 311 13.94 10.02 -24.31
C ALA A 311 14.00 9.47 -25.73
N VAL A 312 12.85 9.26 -26.39
CA VAL A 312 12.79 8.79 -27.78
C VAL A 312 13.36 9.85 -28.73
N ARG A 313 12.99 11.11 -28.56
CA ARG A 313 13.51 12.23 -29.36
C ARG A 313 15.04 12.32 -29.26
N GLU A 314 15.57 12.26 -28.04
CA GLU A 314 17.03 12.31 -27.83
C GLU A 314 17.74 11.04 -28.31
N TYR A 315 17.08 9.89 -28.26
CA TYR A 315 17.57 8.63 -28.84
C TYR A 315 17.76 8.77 -30.37
N LEU A 316 16.76 9.30 -31.05
CA LEU A 316 16.82 9.54 -32.51
C LEU A 316 17.90 10.56 -32.92
N ARG A 317 18.27 11.47 -32.00
CA ARG A 317 19.29 12.49 -32.24
C ARG A 317 20.72 12.04 -31.95
N SER A 318 20.88 11.09 -31.05
CA SER A 318 22.20 10.76 -30.46
C SER A 318 22.69 9.35 -30.72
N ARG A 319 21.80 8.40 -31.03
CA ARG A 319 22.20 7.01 -31.22
C ARG A 319 22.71 6.74 -32.64
N PRO A 320 23.59 5.72 -32.81
CA PRO A 320 24.03 5.29 -34.15
C PRO A 320 22.82 4.89 -35.05
N LYS A 321 22.96 5.14 -36.35
CA LYS A 321 21.89 4.88 -37.33
C LYS A 321 21.32 3.47 -37.22
N ALA A 322 22.14 2.45 -37.01
CA ALA A 322 21.69 1.06 -36.88
C ALA A 322 20.75 0.87 -35.67
N GLN A 323 21.03 1.54 -34.54
CA GLN A 323 20.15 1.48 -33.36
C GLN A 323 18.85 2.23 -33.60
N ILE A 324 18.90 3.36 -34.27
CA ILE A 324 17.70 4.13 -34.68
C ILE A 324 16.80 3.27 -35.57
N GLU A 325 17.37 2.63 -36.58
CA GLU A 325 16.62 1.75 -37.49
C GLU A 325 16.00 0.56 -36.76
N ARG A 326 16.73 0.01 -35.78
CA ARG A 326 16.23 -1.06 -34.89
C ARG A 326 15.03 -0.58 -34.08
N LEU A 327 15.10 0.61 -33.43
CA LEU A 327 13.97 1.21 -32.73
C LEU A 327 12.76 1.43 -33.63
N LEU A 328 12.95 2.08 -34.76
CA LEU A 328 11.87 2.36 -35.74
C LEU A 328 11.19 1.07 -36.19
N ARG A 329 11.95 0.00 -36.41
CA ARG A 329 11.39 -1.32 -36.73
C ARG A 329 10.50 -1.84 -35.59
N ARG A 330 11.02 -1.84 -34.33
CA ARG A 330 10.27 -2.35 -33.19
C ARG A 330 9.01 -1.55 -32.87
N VAL A 331 9.00 -0.24 -33.16
CA VAL A 331 7.80 0.59 -33.04
C VAL A 331 6.76 0.20 -34.12
N ARG A 332 7.18 0.02 -35.37
CA ARG A 332 6.27 -0.41 -36.47
C ARG A 332 5.70 -1.81 -36.26
N GLU A 333 6.47 -2.71 -35.61
CA GLU A 333 6.03 -4.06 -35.21
C GLU A 333 5.06 -4.04 -33.99
N GLY A 334 4.84 -2.90 -33.33
CA GLY A 334 4.03 -2.79 -32.11
C GLY A 334 4.68 -3.41 -30.87
N ARG A 335 6.02 -3.62 -30.91
CA ARG A 335 6.81 -4.14 -29.78
C ARG A 335 7.27 -3.03 -28.85
N ILE A 336 7.44 -1.83 -29.36
CA ILE A 336 7.72 -0.63 -28.58
C ILE A 336 6.67 0.42 -28.93
N GLU A 337 6.02 0.96 -27.91
CA GLU A 337 5.08 2.08 -28.03
C GLU A 337 5.78 3.38 -27.66
N VAL A 338 5.54 4.44 -28.44
CA VAL A 338 5.99 5.80 -28.13
C VAL A 338 4.75 6.62 -27.77
N THR A 339 4.79 7.32 -26.65
CA THR A 339 3.69 8.18 -26.21
C THR A 339 3.90 9.65 -26.59
N ALA A 340 2.81 10.40 -26.62
CA ALA A 340 2.77 11.70 -27.24
C ALA A 340 3.42 12.83 -26.45
N GLN A 341 3.36 12.82 -25.13
CA GLN A 341 3.83 13.94 -24.32
C GLN A 341 5.35 13.94 -24.15
N LEU A 342 5.96 15.15 -24.24
CA LEU A 342 7.40 15.29 -24.05
C LEU A 342 7.83 14.81 -22.66
N LEU A 343 7.12 15.23 -21.62
CA LEU A 343 7.38 14.94 -20.20
C LEU A 343 6.06 14.79 -19.43
N ASN A 344 6.12 14.30 -18.22
CA ASN A 344 5.01 14.40 -17.27
C ASN A 344 4.95 15.83 -16.73
N TRP A 345 3.83 16.52 -16.92
CA TRP A 345 3.66 17.92 -16.58
C TRP A 345 2.68 18.09 -15.41
N SER A 346 3.03 18.88 -14.43
CA SER A 346 2.05 19.45 -13.52
C SER A 346 1.27 20.59 -14.19
N GLU A 347 0.11 20.96 -13.67
CA GLU A 347 -0.86 21.92 -14.26
C GLU A 347 -0.39 23.39 -14.31
N LEU A 348 0.92 23.64 -14.25
CA LEU A 348 1.49 24.99 -14.26
C LEU A 348 1.98 25.50 -15.63
N PRO A 349 2.15 24.68 -16.69
CA PRO A 349 2.54 25.17 -18.01
C PRO A 349 1.45 26.03 -18.62
N ASP A 350 1.84 27.09 -19.30
CA ASP A 350 0.94 27.85 -20.15
C ASP A 350 0.62 27.10 -21.46
N GLU A 351 -0.30 27.64 -22.26
CA GLU A 351 -0.74 27.02 -23.49
C GLU A 351 0.41 26.81 -24.51
N ASN A 352 1.35 27.78 -24.58
CA ASN A 352 2.49 27.66 -25.50
C ASN A 352 3.40 26.50 -25.07
N ALA A 353 3.67 26.35 -23.79
CA ALA A 353 4.47 25.24 -23.26
C ALA A 353 3.79 23.89 -23.53
N LEU A 354 2.46 23.79 -23.40
CA LEU A 354 1.71 22.56 -23.72
C LEU A 354 1.79 22.22 -25.20
N ILE A 355 1.68 23.21 -26.10
CA ILE A 355 1.82 23.01 -27.56
C ILE A 355 3.23 22.54 -27.91
N HIS A 356 4.26 23.19 -27.36
CA HIS A 356 5.66 22.81 -27.56
C HIS A 356 5.99 21.43 -26.99
N ALA A 357 5.35 21.01 -25.91
CA ALA A 357 5.49 19.66 -25.38
C ALA A 357 4.99 18.56 -26.33
N LEU A 358 4.18 18.91 -27.30
CA LEU A 358 3.66 17.99 -28.32
C LEU A 358 4.41 18.05 -29.66
N GLU A 359 5.39 18.94 -29.82
CA GLU A 359 6.18 19.06 -31.09
C GLU A 359 6.87 17.76 -31.50
N PRO A 360 7.40 16.91 -30.61
CA PRO A 360 8.00 15.64 -31.01
C PRO A 360 7.07 14.77 -31.87
N GLN A 361 5.75 14.93 -31.75
CA GLN A 361 4.77 14.18 -32.52
C GLN A 361 4.86 14.46 -34.01
N ARG A 362 5.17 15.68 -34.39
CA ARG A 362 5.38 16.04 -35.81
C ARG A 362 6.64 15.38 -36.38
N GLU A 363 7.71 15.33 -35.56
CA GLU A 363 8.96 14.63 -35.94
C GLU A 363 8.67 13.13 -36.12
N PHE A 364 7.92 12.51 -35.19
CA PHE A 364 7.55 11.09 -35.25
C PHE A 364 6.63 10.77 -36.42
N GLN A 365 5.64 11.62 -36.70
CA GLN A 365 4.76 11.48 -37.87
C GLN A 365 5.54 11.55 -39.17
N ALA A 366 6.52 12.45 -39.30
CA ALA A 366 7.39 12.54 -40.48
C ALA A 366 8.24 11.26 -40.65
N LEU A 367 8.54 10.53 -39.61
CA LEU A 367 9.20 9.22 -39.61
C LEU A 367 8.24 8.04 -39.84
N GLY A 368 6.94 8.32 -39.98
CA GLY A 368 5.89 7.31 -40.15
C GLY A 368 5.68 6.44 -38.87
N LEU A 369 5.92 6.99 -37.69
CA LEU A 369 5.69 6.27 -36.45
C LEU A 369 4.22 6.38 -36.01
N PRO A 370 3.57 5.25 -35.62
CA PRO A 370 2.17 5.23 -35.22
C PRO A 370 2.02 5.65 -33.74
N VAL A 371 2.09 6.94 -33.46
CA VAL A 371 1.84 7.45 -32.08
C VAL A 371 0.37 7.79 -31.95
N CYS A 372 -0.32 7.12 -31.07
CA CYS A 372 -1.76 7.30 -30.83
C CYS A 372 -2.17 7.39 -29.37
N THR A 373 -1.22 7.26 -28.46
CA THR A 373 -1.43 7.29 -27.01
C THR A 373 -0.64 8.45 -26.38
N ALA A 374 -1.22 9.11 -25.39
CA ALA A 374 -0.51 9.98 -24.45
C ALA A 374 -0.51 9.32 -23.08
N MET A 375 0.58 9.51 -22.34
CA MET A 375 0.75 8.97 -20.99
C MET A 375 1.21 10.06 -20.06
N GLN A 376 0.56 10.18 -18.89
CA GLN A 376 0.97 11.14 -17.85
C GLN A 376 0.87 10.49 -16.48
N ASN A 377 2.00 10.31 -15.85
CA ASN A 377 2.13 9.63 -14.58
C ASN A 377 2.75 10.53 -13.53
N ASP A 378 2.48 10.23 -12.26
CA ASP A 378 2.99 10.90 -11.07
C ASP A 378 2.51 12.36 -10.88
N VAL A 379 1.79 12.91 -11.83
CA VAL A 379 1.25 14.27 -11.77
C VAL A 379 -0.27 14.23 -11.67
N ASN A 380 -0.84 15.24 -11.02
CA ASN A 380 -2.24 15.25 -10.63
C ASN A 380 -3.02 16.22 -11.53
N GLY A 381 -3.45 15.72 -12.67
CA GLY A 381 -4.33 16.43 -13.56
C GLY A 381 -3.78 16.61 -14.97
N PHE A 382 -4.69 17.06 -15.83
CA PHE A 382 -4.46 17.44 -17.19
C PHE A 382 -5.20 18.73 -17.48
N ALA A 383 -4.60 19.63 -18.23
CA ALA A 383 -5.30 20.79 -18.75
C ALA A 383 -6.43 20.33 -19.70
N TRP A 384 -7.63 20.85 -19.54
CA TRP A 384 -8.78 20.43 -20.34
C TRP A 384 -8.60 20.69 -21.85
N CYS A 385 -7.91 21.78 -22.23
CA CYS A 385 -7.56 22.09 -23.60
C CYS A 385 -6.64 21.04 -24.26
N LEU A 386 -5.93 20.22 -23.46
CA LEU A 386 -5.04 19.20 -24.03
C LEU A 386 -5.79 18.21 -24.93
N THR A 387 -7.07 17.92 -24.66
CA THR A 387 -7.89 17.07 -25.53
C THR A 387 -8.00 17.58 -26.95
N ASP A 388 -8.05 18.90 -27.16
CA ASP A 388 -8.12 19.51 -28.47
C ASP A 388 -6.80 19.32 -29.23
N TYR A 389 -5.66 19.55 -28.59
CA TYR A 389 -4.34 19.38 -29.15
C TYR A 389 -4.01 17.93 -29.48
N LEU A 390 -4.31 17.03 -28.54
CA LEU A 390 -4.12 15.59 -28.75
C LEU A 390 -4.97 15.10 -29.93
N ASN A 391 -6.24 15.53 -30.02
CA ASN A 391 -7.13 15.16 -31.10
C ASN A 391 -6.62 15.70 -32.45
N ALA A 392 -6.12 16.95 -32.50
CA ALA A 392 -5.55 17.54 -33.71
C ALA A 392 -4.30 16.79 -34.23
N LEU A 393 -3.57 16.13 -33.34
CA LEU A 393 -2.40 15.31 -33.67
C LEU A 393 -2.74 13.82 -33.91
N GLY A 394 -4.02 13.45 -33.90
CA GLY A 394 -4.45 12.07 -34.08
C GLY A 394 -4.25 11.15 -32.87
N ILE A 395 -3.93 11.71 -31.70
CA ILE A 395 -3.84 10.96 -30.45
C ILE A 395 -5.25 10.65 -29.95
N ARG A 396 -5.52 9.38 -29.73
CA ARG A 396 -6.87 8.87 -29.39
C ARG A 396 -7.02 8.39 -27.98
N TYR A 397 -5.92 8.06 -27.34
CA TYR A 397 -5.90 7.43 -26.00
C TYR A 397 -5.04 8.22 -25.04
N VAL A 398 -5.47 8.29 -23.79
CA VAL A 398 -4.72 8.91 -22.70
C VAL A 398 -4.75 7.97 -21.52
N THR A 399 -3.60 7.71 -20.91
CA THR A 399 -3.53 7.01 -19.63
C THR A 399 -2.89 7.89 -18.57
N SER A 400 -3.40 7.80 -17.34
CA SER A 400 -2.91 8.55 -16.21
C SER A 400 -2.85 7.68 -14.95
N GLY A 401 -1.67 7.64 -14.32
CA GLY A 401 -1.45 7.10 -12.99
C GLY A 401 -1.02 8.22 -12.05
N ILE A 402 -1.96 8.81 -11.34
CA ILE A 402 -1.68 9.97 -10.47
C ILE A 402 -0.88 9.60 -9.23
N ASN A 403 -0.21 10.60 -8.63
CA ASN A 403 0.41 10.49 -7.33
C ASN A 403 -0.66 10.66 -6.23
N ASP A 404 -1.08 9.57 -5.61
CA ASP A 404 -2.14 9.56 -4.60
C ASP A 404 -1.70 10.11 -3.22
N ALA A 405 -0.40 10.32 -3.03
CA ALA A 405 0.11 11.03 -1.86
C ALA A 405 -0.10 12.55 -1.94
N ARG A 406 -0.37 13.10 -3.14
CA ARG A 406 -0.52 14.55 -3.37
C ARG A 406 -1.95 15.00 -3.58
N ALA A 407 -2.80 14.14 -4.15
CA ALA A 407 -4.21 14.47 -4.36
C ALA A 407 -5.09 13.21 -4.35
N LEU A 408 -6.38 13.42 -4.11
CA LEU A 408 -7.36 12.35 -4.18
C LEU A 408 -7.54 11.86 -5.64
N LYS A 409 -7.69 10.55 -5.79
CA LYS A 409 -8.03 9.96 -7.09
C LYS A 409 -9.43 10.38 -7.50
N PRO A 410 -9.65 10.82 -8.74
CA PRO A 410 -10.97 11.30 -9.20
C PRO A 410 -12.03 10.20 -9.25
N PHE A 411 -11.64 8.93 -9.31
CA PHE A 411 -12.53 7.77 -9.31
C PHE A 411 -12.02 6.73 -8.30
N ALA A 412 -12.94 6.05 -7.62
CA ALA A 412 -12.61 5.05 -6.59
C ALA A 412 -11.87 3.82 -7.15
N VAL A 413 -12.11 3.48 -8.43
CA VAL A 413 -11.48 2.33 -9.12
C VAL A 413 -10.89 2.77 -10.44
N PRO A 414 -9.92 2.03 -11.04
CA PRO A 414 -9.46 2.27 -12.39
C PRO A 414 -10.63 2.37 -13.36
N THR A 415 -10.68 3.45 -14.16
CA THR A 415 -11.85 3.79 -14.96
C THR A 415 -11.45 4.27 -16.35
N ALA A 416 -12.09 3.72 -17.37
CA ALA A 416 -12.05 4.23 -18.72
C ALA A 416 -13.25 5.15 -18.97
N PHE A 417 -13.02 6.32 -19.56
CA PHE A 417 -14.06 7.31 -19.86
C PHE A 417 -13.72 8.15 -21.08
N TRP A 418 -14.74 8.70 -21.73
CA TRP A 418 -14.53 9.71 -22.74
C TRP A 418 -14.27 11.06 -22.07
N TRP A 419 -13.09 11.61 -22.31
CA TRP A 419 -12.74 12.95 -21.86
C TRP A 419 -12.94 13.91 -23.03
N GLU A 420 -13.90 14.81 -22.89
CA GLU A 420 -14.35 15.71 -23.93
C GLU A 420 -14.10 17.17 -23.58
N SER A 421 -13.53 17.93 -24.50
CA SER A 421 -13.33 19.37 -24.36
C SER A 421 -14.62 20.16 -24.61
N PRO A 422 -14.67 21.44 -24.22
CA PRO A 422 -15.77 22.34 -24.57
C PRO A 422 -16.02 22.48 -26.08
N ALA A 423 -15.01 22.24 -26.92
CA ALA A 423 -15.13 22.23 -28.35
C ALA A 423 -15.65 20.89 -28.97
N GLY A 424 -16.03 19.94 -28.10
CA GLY A 424 -16.55 18.63 -28.50
C GLY A 424 -15.49 17.64 -28.99
N LYS A 425 -14.19 17.96 -28.82
CA LYS A 425 -13.10 17.03 -29.10
C LYS A 425 -12.90 16.08 -27.94
N ARG A 426 -12.71 14.80 -28.25
CA ARG A 426 -12.62 13.78 -27.19
C ARG A 426 -11.51 12.77 -27.43
N VAL A 427 -10.96 12.26 -26.34
CA VAL A 427 -10.04 11.14 -26.30
C VAL A 427 -10.59 10.08 -25.32
N LEU A 428 -10.25 8.81 -25.53
CA LEU A 428 -10.53 7.77 -24.55
C LEU A 428 -9.46 7.83 -23.48
N ALA A 429 -9.85 8.24 -22.29
CA ALA A 429 -8.96 8.34 -21.13
C ALA A 429 -9.11 7.11 -20.23
N PHE A 430 -8.01 6.65 -19.67
CA PHE A 430 -7.96 5.60 -18.67
C PHE A 430 -7.23 6.11 -17.42
N ARG A 431 -7.94 6.22 -16.31
CA ARG A 431 -7.35 6.49 -15.01
C ARG A 431 -6.91 5.15 -14.41
N ALA A 432 -5.61 4.89 -14.40
CA ALA A 432 -5.01 3.73 -13.74
C ALA A 432 -5.06 3.86 -12.21
N ASP A 433 -4.83 2.79 -11.49
CA ASP A 433 -4.73 2.86 -10.03
C ASP A 433 -3.47 3.62 -9.61
N HIS A 434 -2.33 3.18 -10.10
CA HIS A 434 -1.03 3.83 -9.94
C HIS A 434 -0.12 3.40 -11.09
N TYR A 435 0.84 4.23 -11.49
CA TYR A 435 1.75 3.93 -12.58
C TYR A 435 2.75 2.79 -12.29
N MET A 436 2.92 2.39 -11.02
CA MET A 436 3.78 1.29 -10.60
C MET A 436 3.04 0.08 -9.99
N THR A 437 1.75 -0.09 -10.29
CA THR A 437 0.93 -1.18 -9.71
C THR A 437 1.53 -2.57 -9.98
N GLY A 438 2.13 -2.80 -11.14
CA GLY A 438 2.81 -4.07 -11.46
C GLY A 438 3.93 -4.40 -10.48
N ASN A 439 4.75 -3.41 -10.13
CA ASN A 439 5.84 -3.58 -9.16
C ASN A 439 5.30 -3.91 -7.76
N MET A 440 4.21 -3.25 -7.32
CA MET A 440 3.56 -3.54 -6.04
C MET A 440 3.01 -4.97 -5.96
N LEU A 441 2.66 -5.56 -7.10
CA LEU A 441 2.19 -6.94 -7.21
C LEU A 441 3.33 -7.95 -7.42
N GLY A 442 4.59 -7.51 -7.43
CA GLY A 442 5.74 -8.38 -7.66
C GLY A 442 5.85 -8.89 -9.10
N LEU A 443 5.33 -8.14 -10.07
CA LEU A 443 5.38 -8.47 -11.50
C LEU A 443 6.61 -7.82 -12.17
N PHE A 444 7.82 -8.12 -11.68
CA PHE A 444 9.09 -7.58 -12.17
C PHE A 444 10.17 -8.65 -12.28
#